data_b3d4ce0cc2524c01bf61f410a1548ec7
#
_entry.id   b3d4ce0cc2524c01bf61f410a1548ec7
#
_cell.length_a   1.000
_cell.length_b   1.000
_cell.length_c   1.000
_cell.angle_alpha   90.00
_cell.angle_beta   90.00
_cell.angle_gamma   90.00
#
_symmetry.space_group_name_H-M   'P 1'
#
loop_
_entity.id
_entity.type
_entity.pdbx_description
1 polymer ?
#
loop_
_entity_poly.entity_id
_entity_poly.type
_entity_poly.pdbx_seq_one_letter_code
_entity_poly.pdbx_strand_id
1 'polypeptide(L)'
;MKKTRIHRVWILFLLSVITCLQVKAQYMPVVFDKVYGDKNQIQLVCPLPGDEVALVGKEGQKYNLTWVEREGDVVFSLPLTGFTAVNEIVELDNSRVLVVGQSSVPNVKGKKDKITLCGRIVVINRGGRIVTDIYAGDQGSNFLKGMLLRSGAFVVSGSEPKGADGRQGILLKLDPTGSVVYQYKNAGGGYCDQFAVMGNSIEYICAAFSAGKDKEQALVVRLDNKGKPYYMTTIPAKQFVVTGLNANINDGSVLVIGNSPTDGGIIYKIRPEGDIVFAKNMIPANQGAAMLNHLQVARNGNILVGGSGSQGYYALLRNDGTALYSGTSKGNVRGIGMNPATGESVVTTYDMSGRRGTFIRIHPTGKVEFERSLDGNFDKMKVTNSGEILLLSSSEGRVCMFSSTGEKEFDRYVTDNKPTAYRQAYTSSSGELLFLGMGGRLVKLG
;
A
#
# COMPACT_ATOMS: atom_id res chain seq x y z
N MET A 1 22.71 9.15 -60.99
CA MET A 1 21.63 9.79 -60.18
C MET A 1 20.90 8.90 -59.21
N LYS A 2 21.30 7.65 -58.88
CA LYS A 2 20.60 6.77 -57.90
C LYS A 2 21.18 6.79 -56.48
N LYS A 3 22.40 7.21 -56.25
CA LYS A 3 23.05 7.22 -54.91
C LYS A 3 22.55 8.32 -53.96
N THR A 4 22.08 9.44 -54.47
CA THR A 4 21.63 10.59 -53.62
C THR A 4 20.25 10.42 -53.02
N ARG A 5 19.39 9.53 -53.54
CA ARG A 5 18.06 9.26 -52.99
C ARG A 5 18.10 8.36 -51.72
N ILE A 6 19.03 7.41 -51.68
CA ILE A 6 19.16 6.48 -50.55
C ILE A 6 19.64 7.22 -49.31
N HIS A 7 20.59 8.16 -49.42
CA HIS A 7 21.07 8.94 -48.28
C HIS A 7 19.98 9.85 -47.68
N ARG A 8 19.08 10.41 -48.49
CA ARG A 8 17.98 11.24 -47.97
C ARG A 8 16.91 10.44 -47.21
N VAL A 9 16.64 9.20 -47.62
CA VAL A 9 15.69 8.32 -46.92
C VAL A 9 16.26 7.88 -45.58
N TRP A 10 17.56 7.56 -45.50
CA TRP A 10 18.22 7.21 -44.24
C TRP A 10 18.30 8.38 -43.28
N ILE A 11 18.55 9.59 -43.74
CA ILE A 11 18.57 10.80 -42.89
C ILE A 11 17.17 11.11 -42.38
N LEU A 12 16.11 10.97 -43.19
CA LEU A 12 14.72 11.14 -42.73
C LEU A 12 14.29 10.05 -41.76
N PHE A 13 14.73 8.80 -41.95
CA PHE A 13 14.47 7.70 -41.01
C PHE A 13 15.22 7.90 -39.71
N LEU A 14 16.49 8.30 -39.72
CA LEU A 14 17.25 8.66 -38.54
C LEU A 14 16.62 9.86 -37.78
N LEU A 15 16.21 10.90 -38.50
CA LEU A 15 15.52 12.05 -37.92
C LEU A 15 14.15 11.66 -37.31
N SER A 16 13.40 10.77 -37.97
CA SER A 16 12.13 10.28 -37.41
C SER A 16 12.32 9.37 -36.17
N VAL A 17 13.39 8.56 -36.16
CA VAL A 17 13.77 7.74 -35.02
C VAL A 17 14.26 8.62 -33.87
N ILE A 18 15.07 9.65 -34.16
CA ILE A 18 15.53 10.62 -33.12
C ILE A 18 14.37 11.44 -32.59
N THR A 19 13.42 11.87 -33.44
CA THR A 19 12.20 12.57 -32.94
C THR A 19 11.27 11.65 -32.21
N CYS A 20 11.11 10.37 -32.56
CA CYS A 20 10.37 9.39 -31.79
C CYS A 20 11.05 9.07 -30.46
N LEU A 21 12.38 9.03 -30.40
CA LEU A 21 13.15 8.86 -29.16
C LEU A 21 13.07 10.10 -28.25
N GLN A 22 13.08 11.30 -28.85
CA GLN A 22 12.88 12.55 -28.07
C GLN A 22 11.44 12.75 -27.59
N VAL A 23 10.45 12.23 -28.30
CA VAL A 23 9.02 12.31 -27.87
C VAL A 23 8.73 11.39 -26.68
N LYS A 24 9.45 10.27 -26.53
CA LYS A 24 9.32 9.44 -25.31
C LYS A 24 9.94 10.06 -24.06
N ALA A 25 10.89 10.98 -24.20
CA ALA A 25 11.50 11.73 -23.10
C ALA A 25 10.69 12.98 -22.68
N GLN A 26 9.62 13.28 -23.38
CA GLN A 26 8.81 14.45 -23.14
C GLN A 26 7.70 14.19 -22.15
N TYR A 27 7.99 14.54 -20.87
CA TYR A 27 7.05 15.11 -19.92
C TYR A 27 5.83 14.26 -19.55
N MET A 28 5.79 13.84 -18.28
CA MET A 28 4.53 13.70 -17.58
C MET A 28 4.02 15.13 -17.31
N PRO A 29 3.14 15.72 -18.12
CA PRO A 29 2.70 17.10 -17.91
C PRO A 29 1.93 17.20 -16.60
N VAL A 30 1.90 18.40 -16.03
CA VAL A 30 0.96 18.68 -14.93
C VAL A 30 -0.44 18.69 -15.54
N VAL A 31 -1.26 17.72 -15.17
CA VAL A 31 -2.68 17.66 -15.58
C VAL A 31 -3.46 18.70 -14.82
N PHE A 32 -3.27 18.75 -13.51
CA PHE A 32 -3.77 19.83 -12.68
C PHE A 32 -2.91 20.05 -11.43
N ASP A 33 -3.02 21.24 -10.87
CA ASP A 33 -2.44 21.68 -9.60
C ASP A 33 -3.50 22.52 -8.88
N LYS A 34 -4.24 21.90 -7.99
CA LYS A 34 -5.41 22.52 -7.34
C LYS A 34 -5.38 22.35 -5.82
N VAL A 35 -6.02 23.28 -5.14
CA VAL A 35 -6.25 23.24 -3.69
C VAL A 35 -7.72 22.95 -3.43
N TYR A 36 -7.99 21.90 -2.67
CA TYR A 36 -9.35 21.47 -2.33
C TYR A 36 -9.69 21.87 -0.90
N GLY A 37 -10.48 22.97 -0.77
CA GLY A 37 -10.95 23.54 0.48
C GLY A 37 -9.95 24.49 1.15
N ASP A 38 -10.43 25.62 1.63
CA ASP A 38 -9.60 26.70 2.20
C ASP A 38 -8.91 26.35 3.51
N LYS A 39 -9.38 25.32 4.22
CA LYS A 39 -8.86 24.89 5.53
C LYS A 39 -8.78 23.36 5.65
N ASN A 40 -9.17 22.64 4.61
CA ASN A 40 -9.20 21.18 4.63
C ASN A 40 -7.79 20.62 4.52
N GLN A 41 -7.41 19.87 5.54
CA GLN A 41 -6.26 18.99 5.41
C GLN A 41 -6.73 17.68 4.75
N ILE A 42 -6.42 17.48 3.48
CA ILE A 42 -6.61 16.17 2.85
C ILE A 42 -5.79 15.15 3.66
N GLN A 43 -6.46 14.10 4.11
CA GLN A 43 -5.84 13.03 4.90
C GLN A 43 -5.62 11.78 4.08
N LEU A 44 -6.57 11.46 3.20
CA LEU A 44 -6.55 10.25 2.40
C LEU A 44 -6.84 10.59 0.94
N VAL A 45 -6.17 9.87 0.05
CA VAL A 45 -6.34 9.95 -1.40
C VAL A 45 -6.54 8.55 -1.93
N CYS A 46 -7.54 8.35 -2.76
CA CYS A 46 -7.81 7.10 -3.45
C CYS A 46 -7.87 7.39 -4.96
N PRO A 47 -6.85 7.01 -5.73
CA PRO A 47 -6.93 7.02 -7.19
C PRO A 47 -8.03 6.07 -7.65
N LEU A 48 -8.81 6.50 -8.65
CA LEU A 48 -9.95 5.77 -9.18
C LEU A 48 -9.74 5.49 -10.68
N PRO A 49 -10.45 4.51 -11.26
CA PRO A 49 -10.46 4.29 -12.70
C PRO A 49 -10.95 5.53 -13.46
N GLY A 50 -10.47 5.68 -14.70
CA GLY A 50 -10.77 6.87 -15.49
C GLY A 50 -10.04 8.12 -15.05
N ASP A 51 -8.96 7.93 -14.26
CA ASP A 51 -8.08 8.99 -13.77
C ASP A 51 -8.78 9.98 -12.83
N GLU A 52 -9.88 9.56 -12.23
CA GLU A 52 -10.57 10.27 -11.16
C GLU A 52 -9.90 10.06 -9.80
N VAL A 53 -10.27 10.85 -8.81
CA VAL A 53 -9.68 10.77 -7.47
C VAL A 53 -10.77 10.99 -6.41
N ALA A 54 -10.80 10.15 -5.39
CA ALA A 54 -11.58 10.42 -4.19
C ALA A 54 -10.64 10.90 -3.07
N LEU A 55 -11.04 11.99 -2.41
CA LEU A 55 -10.27 12.66 -1.37
C LEU A 55 -11.07 12.66 -0.08
N VAL A 56 -10.44 12.31 1.04
CA VAL A 56 -11.01 12.57 2.36
C VAL A 56 -10.25 13.72 3.01
N GLY A 57 -10.95 14.82 3.20
CA GLY A 57 -10.45 15.99 3.90
C GLY A 57 -11.04 16.10 5.30
N LYS A 58 -10.32 16.81 6.20
CA LYS A 58 -10.76 17.11 7.56
C LYS A 58 -10.70 18.61 7.82
N GLU A 59 -11.82 19.19 8.23
CA GLU A 59 -11.92 20.58 8.69
C GLU A 59 -12.39 20.57 10.15
N GLY A 60 -11.49 20.94 11.07
CA GLY A 60 -11.75 20.82 12.50
C GLY A 60 -12.03 19.36 12.88
N GLN A 61 -13.25 19.06 13.29
CA GLN A 61 -13.71 17.69 13.63
C GLN A 61 -14.59 17.06 12.54
N LYS A 62 -14.79 17.75 11.41
CA LYS A 62 -15.67 17.28 10.33
C LYS A 62 -14.85 16.69 9.21
N TYR A 63 -15.30 15.55 8.70
CA TYR A 63 -14.73 14.90 7.52
C TYR A 63 -15.63 15.15 6.31
N ASN A 64 -15.01 15.33 5.15
CA ASN A 64 -15.69 15.45 3.87
C ASN A 64 -15.06 14.49 2.86
N LEU A 65 -15.88 13.81 2.05
CA LEU A 65 -15.44 13.11 0.86
C LEU A 65 -15.64 14.02 -0.34
N THR A 66 -14.58 14.27 -1.09
CA THR A 66 -14.63 15.04 -2.34
C THR A 66 -14.26 14.12 -3.49
N TRP A 67 -15.10 14.04 -4.50
CA TRP A 67 -14.83 13.31 -5.74
C TRP A 67 -14.39 14.30 -6.80
N VAL A 68 -13.26 14.01 -7.43
CA VAL A 68 -12.58 14.88 -8.38
C VAL A 68 -12.41 14.12 -9.69
N GLU A 69 -12.80 14.73 -10.79
CA GLU A 69 -12.61 14.17 -12.11
C GLU A 69 -11.16 14.36 -12.64
N ARG A 70 -10.91 13.82 -13.82
CA ARG A 70 -9.57 13.73 -14.41
C ARG A 70 -8.85 15.08 -14.46
N GLU A 71 -9.54 16.14 -14.85
CA GLU A 71 -9.02 17.51 -15.00
C GLU A 71 -8.95 18.29 -13.68
N GLY A 72 -9.31 17.63 -12.58
CA GLY A 72 -9.28 18.20 -11.24
C GLY A 72 -10.51 19.01 -10.86
N ASP A 73 -11.62 18.92 -11.59
CA ASP A 73 -12.85 19.57 -11.20
C ASP A 73 -13.65 18.72 -10.22
N VAL A 74 -14.31 19.39 -9.27
CA VAL A 74 -15.06 18.70 -8.22
C VAL A 74 -16.39 18.22 -8.77
N VAL A 75 -16.62 16.90 -8.76
CA VAL A 75 -17.91 16.30 -9.11
C VAL A 75 -18.93 16.53 -7.99
N PHE A 76 -18.52 16.25 -6.75
CA PHE A 76 -19.29 16.53 -5.55
C PHE A 76 -18.39 16.60 -4.31
N SER A 77 -18.90 17.21 -3.24
CA SER A 77 -18.34 17.13 -1.90
C SER A 77 -19.43 16.75 -0.92
N LEU A 78 -19.20 15.66 -0.16
CA LEU A 78 -20.18 15.06 0.75
C LEU A 78 -19.64 15.09 2.19
N PRO A 79 -20.36 15.70 3.15
CA PRO A 79 -20.02 15.62 4.55
C PRO A 79 -20.15 14.19 5.08
N LEU A 80 -19.09 13.66 5.68
CA LEU A 80 -19.08 12.37 6.37
C LEU A 80 -19.50 12.57 7.83
N THR A 81 -20.75 12.97 8.03
CA THR A 81 -21.30 13.34 9.34
C THR A 81 -21.18 12.19 10.33
N GLY A 82 -20.75 12.49 11.55
CA GLY A 82 -20.63 11.53 12.64
C GLY A 82 -19.29 10.79 12.72
N PHE A 83 -18.47 10.76 11.65
CA PHE A 83 -17.14 10.19 11.74
C PHE A 83 -16.29 10.97 12.74
N THR A 84 -15.65 10.24 13.65
CA THR A 84 -14.63 10.74 14.59
C THR A 84 -13.24 10.43 14.11
N ALA A 85 -13.10 9.36 13.30
CA ALA A 85 -11.90 9.02 12.55
C ALA A 85 -12.28 8.37 11.22
N VAL A 86 -11.64 8.78 10.14
CA VAL A 86 -11.62 8.07 8.85
C VAL A 86 -10.22 7.51 8.68
N ASN A 87 -10.11 6.19 8.59
CA ASN A 87 -8.82 5.50 8.58
C ASN A 87 -8.39 5.07 7.18
N GLU A 88 -9.35 4.74 6.31
CA GLU A 88 -9.07 4.33 4.95
C GLU A 88 -10.22 4.65 3.99
N ILE A 89 -9.84 4.88 2.75
CA ILE A 89 -10.71 4.95 1.59
C ILE A 89 -10.21 3.96 0.54
N VAL A 90 -11.12 3.15 -0.02
CA VAL A 90 -10.80 2.08 -0.97
C VAL A 90 -11.74 2.17 -2.17
N GLU A 91 -11.18 2.05 -3.37
CA GLU A 91 -11.96 1.80 -4.57
C GLU A 91 -12.67 0.45 -4.47
N LEU A 92 -14.00 0.41 -4.70
CA LEU A 92 -14.76 -0.83 -4.82
C LEU A 92 -14.99 -1.22 -6.30
N ASP A 93 -15.24 -0.23 -7.14
CA ASP A 93 -15.39 -0.38 -8.58
C ASP A 93 -15.33 1.02 -9.24
N ASN A 94 -15.52 1.07 -10.57
CA ASN A 94 -15.43 2.33 -11.33
C ASN A 94 -16.40 3.42 -10.86
N SER A 95 -17.29 3.14 -9.95
CA SER A 95 -18.36 4.05 -9.55
C SER A 95 -18.57 4.16 -8.05
N ARG A 96 -17.84 3.40 -7.23
CA ARG A 96 -18.06 3.35 -5.78
C ARG A 96 -16.75 3.35 -4.99
N VAL A 97 -16.78 4.01 -3.83
CA VAL A 97 -15.71 3.97 -2.84
C VAL A 97 -16.24 3.50 -1.50
N LEU A 98 -15.39 2.79 -0.78
CA LEU A 98 -15.58 2.37 0.60
C LEU A 98 -14.82 3.33 1.51
N VAL A 99 -15.48 3.84 2.54
CA VAL A 99 -14.88 4.65 3.61
C VAL A 99 -15.05 3.89 4.92
N VAL A 100 -13.97 3.68 5.64
CA VAL A 100 -13.99 2.98 6.92
C VAL A 100 -13.34 3.78 8.03
N GLY A 101 -13.83 3.58 9.24
CA GLY A 101 -13.29 4.29 10.40
C GLY A 101 -14.11 4.09 11.68
N GLN A 102 -14.15 5.12 12.48
CA GLN A 102 -14.91 5.19 13.71
C GLN A 102 -15.89 6.34 13.67
N SER A 103 -17.05 6.17 14.23
CA SER A 103 -18.11 7.18 14.26
C SER A 103 -18.82 7.22 15.61
N SER A 104 -19.36 8.39 15.95
CA SER A 104 -20.36 8.52 17.02
C SER A 104 -21.71 7.99 16.51
N VAL A 105 -22.32 7.11 17.29
CA VAL A 105 -23.68 6.62 17.01
C VAL A 105 -24.69 7.63 17.52
N PRO A 106 -25.66 8.03 16.71
CA PRO A 106 -26.80 8.82 17.21
C PRO A 106 -27.53 8.01 18.30
N ASN A 107 -27.79 8.63 19.45
CA ASN A 107 -28.47 7.98 20.58
C ASN A 107 -29.82 7.38 20.13
N VAL A 108 -29.90 6.06 20.11
CA VAL A 108 -31.18 5.36 20.00
C VAL A 108 -31.83 5.35 21.40
N LYS A 109 -32.81 6.25 21.57
CA LYS A 109 -33.76 6.33 22.66
C LYS A 109 -33.23 6.29 24.12
N GLY A 110 -33.21 7.44 24.76
CA GLY A 110 -33.55 7.56 26.19
C GLY A 110 -32.40 7.60 27.18
N LYS A 111 -31.13 7.52 26.80
CA LYS A 111 -29.99 7.82 27.70
C LYS A 111 -29.28 9.08 27.21
N LYS A 112 -29.60 10.20 27.82
CA LYS A 112 -28.80 11.43 27.71
C LYS A 112 -27.39 11.10 28.20
N ASP A 113 -26.38 11.53 27.41
CA ASP A 113 -24.99 11.72 27.79
C ASP A 113 -23.94 10.60 27.59
N LYS A 114 -24.18 9.54 26.84
CA LYS A 114 -23.02 8.72 26.36
C LYS A 114 -22.91 8.75 24.85
N ILE A 115 -21.92 9.51 24.33
CA ILE A 115 -21.46 9.35 22.95
C ILE A 115 -20.95 7.93 22.81
N THR A 116 -21.68 7.09 22.12
CA THR A 116 -21.26 5.73 21.81
C THR A 116 -20.44 5.79 20.53
N LEU A 117 -19.17 5.39 20.60
CA LEU A 117 -18.31 5.24 19.44
C LEU A 117 -18.42 3.80 18.94
N CYS A 118 -18.49 3.61 17.62
CA CYS A 118 -18.37 2.28 17.01
C CYS A 118 -17.71 2.36 15.62
N GLY A 119 -17.32 1.22 15.10
CA GLY A 119 -16.82 1.13 13.73
C GLY A 119 -17.92 1.47 12.73
N ARG A 120 -17.59 2.23 11.70
CA ARG A 120 -18.51 2.60 10.63
C ARG A 120 -17.92 2.28 9.27
N ILE A 121 -18.80 1.80 8.39
CA ILE A 121 -18.53 1.40 7.02
C ILE A 121 -19.52 2.14 6.13
N VAL A 122 -19.04 2.95 5.21
CA VAL A 122 -19.88 3.72 4.29
C VAL A 122 -19.45 3.45 2.86
N VAL A 123 -20.38 3.10 1.99
CA VAL A 123 -20.16 3.01 0.53
C VAL A 123 -20.85 4.17 -0.14
N ILE A 124 -20.11 4.90 -0.96
CA ILE A 124 -20.57 6.11 -1.64
C ILE A 124 -20.35 5.92 -3.14
N ASN A 125 -21.38 6.21 -3.94
CA ASN A 125 -21.27 6.14 -5.39
C ASN A 125 -20.76 7.46 -5.99
N ARG A 126 -20.39 7.44 -7.28
CA ARG A 126 -19.92 8.59 -8.06
C ARG A 126 -20.92 9.76 -8.12
N GLY A 127 -22.20 9.52 -7.86
CA GLY A 127 -23.22 10.57 -7.76
C GLY A 127 -23.32 11.20 -6.37
N GLY A 128 -22.43 10.90 -5.44
CA GLY A 128 -22.44 11.44 -4.07
C GLY A 128 -23.51 10.82 -3.16
N ARG A 129 -24.15 9.71 -3.59
CA ARG A 129 -25.17 9.04 -2.78
C ARG A 129 -24.51 7.96 -1.91
N ILE A 130 -24.84 7.95 -0.63
CA ILE A 130 -24.55 6.84 0.28
C ILE A 130 -25.43 5.66 -0.10
N VAL A 131 -24.82 4.53 -0.51
CA VAL A 131 -25.53 3.30 -0.88
C VAL A 131 -25.51 2.27 0.24
N THR A 132 -24.54 2.35 1.15
CA THR A 132 -24.42 1.51 2.33
C THR A 132 -23.91 2.35 3.49
N ASP A 133 -24.52 2.19 4.66
CA ASP A 133 -24.09 2.85 5.90
C ASP A 133 -24.32 1.90 7.07
N ILE A 134 -23.22 1.34 7.61
CA ILE A 134 -23.26 0.28 8.62
C ILE A 134 -22.43 0.72 9.81
N TYR A 135 -23.02 0.58 10.97
CA TYR A 135 -22.35 0.62 12.27
C TYR A 135 -22.15 -0.81 12.76
N ALA A 136 -20.93 -1.20 13.02
CA ALA A 136 -20.58 -2.56 13.38
C ALA A 136 -19.49 -2.63 14.45
N GLY A 137 -19.42 -3.78 15.11
CA GLY A 137 -18.57 -4.00 16.28
C GLY A 137 -19.16 -3.45 17.57
N ASP A 138 -18.53 -3.79 18.69
CA ASP A 138 -18.94 -3.33 20.01
C ASP A 138 -18.56 -1.85 20.23
N GLN A 139 -19.07 -1.25 21.31
CA GLN A 139 -18.73 0.13 21.68
C GLN A 139 -17.21 0.32 21.76
N GLY A 140 -16.68 1.34 21.06
CA GLY A 140 -15.25 1.62 20.94
C GLY A 140 -14.56 0.87 19.83
N SER A 141 -15.28 0.14 18.96
CA SER A 141 -14.72 -0.47 17.75
C SER A 141 -14.23 0.58 16.78
N ASN A 142 -13.20 0.21 16.00
CA ASN A 142 -12.62 1.07 14.99
C ASN A 142 -12.13 0.20 13.80
N PHE A 143 -12.61 0.49 12.59
CA PHE A 143 -12.13 -0.16 11.39
C PHE A 143 -10.92 0.57 10.83
N LEU A 144 -9.90 -0.19 10.45
CA LEU A 144 -8.59 0.33 10.06
C LEU A 144 -8.33 0.15 8.55
N LYS A 145 -8.81 -0.96 7.98
CA LYS A 145 -8.53 -1.37 6.60
C LYS A 145 -9.76 -1.91 5.90
N GLY A 146 -9.78 -1.70 4.57
CA GLY A 146 -10.75 -2.28 3.67
C GLY A 146 -10.08 -2.90 2.43
N MET A 147 -10.72 -3.86 1.78
CA MET A 147 -10.27 -4.45 0.53
C MET A 147 -11.45 -4.95 -0.29
N LEU A 148 -11.44 -4.65 -1.58
CA LEU A 148 -12.33 -5.25 -2.58
C LEU A 148 -11.86 -6.68 -2.91
N LEU A 149 -12.79 -7.61 -2.97
CA LEU A 149 -12.59 -8.97 -3.45
C LEU A 149 -12.95 -9.08 -4.94
N ARG A 150 -12.41 -10.07 -5.61
CA ARG A 150 -12.72 -10.33 -7.05
C ARG A 150 -14.20 -10.60 -7.31
N SER A 151 -14.91 -11.16 -6.34
CA SER A 151 -16.35 -11.40 -6.36
C SER A 151 -17.19 -10.12 -6.28
N GLY A 152 -16.57 -8.96 -6.07
CA GLY A 152 -17.27 -7.71 -5.79
C GLY A 152 -17.68 -7.56 -4.31
N ALA A 153 -17.55 -8.60 -3.50
CA ALA A 153 -17.65 -8.51 -2.05
C ALA A 153 -16.47 -7.71 -1.49
N PHE A 154 -16.55 -7.25 -0.26
CA PHE A 154 -15.42 -6.56 0.36
C PHE A 154 -15.24 -6.97 1.82
N VAL A 155 -14.02 -6.80 2.30
CA VAL A 155 -13.60 -7.14 3.64
C VAL A 155 -13.17 -5.87 4.38
N VAL A 156 -13.56 -5.77 5.63
CA VAL A 156 -13.16 -4.68 6.52
C VAL A 156 -12.56 -5.28 7.79
N SER A 157 -11.47 -4.73 8.25
CA SER A 157 -10.79 -5.19 9.47
C SER A 157 -10.44 -4.05 10.41
N GLY A 158 -10.25 -4.39 11.67
CA GLY A 158 -9.92 -3.42 12.70
C GLY A 158 -9.82 -4.05 14.09
N SER A 159 -10.23 -3.30 15.08
CA SER A 159 -10.24 -3.75 16.47
C SER A 159 -11.43 -3.21 17.24
N GLU A 160 -11.82 -3.95 18.26
CA GLU A 160 -12.84 -3.54 19.24
C GLU A 160 -12.33 -3.77 20.67
N PRO A 161 -12.88 -3.07 21.68
CA PRO A 161 -12.53 -3.31 23.08
C PRO A 161 -12.85 -4.73 23.52
N LYS A 162 -12.02 -5.27 24.40
CA LYS A 162 -12.23 -6.54 25.06
C LYS A 162 -11.89 -6.42 26.54
N GLY A 163 -12.90 -6.51 27.40
CA GLY A 163 -12.72 -6.28 28.83
C GLY A 163 -12.35 -4.82 29.16
N ALA A 164 -11.76 -4.60 30.31
CA ALA A 164 -11.47 -3.24 30.82
C ALA A 164 -10.33 -2.55 30.05
N ASP A 165 -9.27 -3.29 29.67
CA ASP A 165 -8.03 -2.70 29.16
C ASP A 165 -7.52 -3.35 27.86
N GLY A 166 -8.23 -4.36 27.33
CA GLY A 166 -7.83 -5.12 26.15
C GLY A 166 -8.52 -4.68 24.86
N ARG A 167 -7.99 -5.13 23.76
CA ARG A 167 -8.63 -5.05 22.43
C ARG A 167 -8.57 -6.41 21.74
N GLN A 168 -9.56 -6.70 20.90
CA GLN A 168 -9.55 -7.87 20.02
C GLN A 168 -9.69 -7.42 18.57
N GLY A 169 -9.07 -8.17 17.68
CA GLY A 169 -9.21 -7.93 16.25
C GLY A 169 -10.58 -8.34 15.76
N ILE A 170 -11.11 -7.58 14.82
CA ILE A 170 -12.39 -7.83 14.16
C ILE A 170 -12.20 -7.82 12.64
N LEU A 171 -12.89 -8.71 11.95
CA LEU A 171 -12.95 -8.76 10.50
C LEU A 171 -14.39 -9.03 10.07
N LEU A 172 -14.89 -8.23 9.11
CA LEU A 172 -16.19 -8.40 8.49
C LEU A 172 -16.02 -8.66 7.01
N LYS A 173 -16.77 -9.62 6.47
CA LYS A 173 -16.99 -9.76 5.03
C LYS A 173 -18.40 -9.27 4.71
N LEU A 174 -18.48 -8.41 3.70
CA LEU A 174 -19.75 -7.88 3.19
C LEU A 174 -19.90 -8.30 1.73
N ASP A 175 -21.13 -8.54 1.32
CA ASP A 175 -21.46 -8.80 -0.09
C ASP A 175 -21.38 -7.50 -0.92
N PRO A 176 -21.53 -7.57 -2.25
CA PRO A 176 -21.50 -6.38 -3.11
C PRO A 176 -22.60 -5.35 -2.80
N THR A 177 -23.68 -5.74 -2.12
CA THR A 177 -24.77 -4.84 -1.70
C THR A 177 -24.47 -4.14 -0.36
N GLY A 178 -23.43 -4.60 0.36
CA GLY A 178 -23.06 -4.10 1.67
C GLY A 178 -23.68 -4.89 2.84
N SER A 179 -24.38 -5.99 2.57
CA SER A 179 -24.91 -6.84 3.63
C SER A 179 -23.79 -7.67 4.27
N VAL A 180 -23.78 -7.78 5.60
CA VAL A 180 -22.77 -8.56 6.32
C VAL A 180 -22.97 -10.04 6.07
N VAL A 181 -21.99 -10.67 5.43
CA VAL A 181 -21.97 -12.13 5.17
C VAL A 181 -21.53 -12.88 6.42
N TYR A 182 -20.46 -12.40 7.07
CA TYR A 182 -20.01 -12.90 8.36
C TYR A 182 -19.14 -11.88 9.09
N GLN A 183 -19.00 -12.12 10.39
CA GLN A 183 -18.08 -11.41 11.26
C GLN A 183 -17.19 -12.43 11.98
N TYR A 184 -15.89 -12.19 11.98
CA TYR A 184 -14.92 -12.95 12.76
C TYR A 184 -14.30 -12.05 13.84
N LYS A 185 -14.23 -12.55 15.07
CA LYS A 185 -13.59 -11.88 16.21
C LYS A 185 -12.44 -12.74 16.72
N ASN A 186 -11.25 -12.17 16.77
CA ASN A 186 -10.10 -12.85 17.37
C ASN A 186 -10.14 -12.71 18.90
N ALA A 187 -10.61 -13.73 19.58
CA ALA A 187 -10.64 -13.75 21.06
C ALA A 187 -9.24 -13.65 21.71
N GLY A 188 -8.17 -13.74 20.92
CA GLY A 188 -6.80 -13.68 21.39
C GLY A 188 -6.22 -12.29 21.70
N GLY A 189 -6.97 -11.23 21.47
CA GLY A 189 -6.45 -9.86 21.58
C GLY A 189 -5.79 -9.37 20.29
N GLY A 190 -5.20 -8.16 20.34
CA GLY A 190 -4.55 -7.53 19.21
C GLY A 190 -5.48 -6.74 18.29
N TYR A 191 -4.97 -6.37 17.15
CA TYR A 191 -5.72 -5.68 16.09
C TYR A 191 -5.42 -6.35 14.75
N CYS A 192 -6.31 -6.18 13.78
CA CYS A 192 -6.14 -6.68 12.43
C CYS A 192 -6.10 -5.50 11.45
N ASP A 193 -4.92 -5.19 10.95
CA ASP A 193 -4.68 -4.23 9.88
C ASP A 193 -3.99 -4.87 8.66
N GLN A 194 -3.70 -6.17 8.76
CA GLN A 194 -3.06 -6.94 7.69
C GLN A 194 -3.95 -8.11 7.31
N PHE A 195 -4.36 -8.15 6.06
CA PHE A 195 -5.06 -9.29 5.49
C PHE A 195 -4.73 -9.46 4.00
N ALA A 196 -4.85 -10.67 3.49
CA ALA A 196 -4.64 -11.01 2.10
C ALA A 196 -5.74 -11.95 1.62
N VAL A 197 -6.06 -11.86 0.33
CA VAL A 197 -7.01 -12.76 -0.34
C VAL A 197 -6.27 -13.81 -1.12
N MET A 198 -6.70 -15.04 -1.00
CA MET A 198 -6.10 -16.19 -1.65
C MET A 198 -7.14 -16.90 -2.53
N GLY A 199 -6.62 -17.63 -3.53
CA GLY A 199 -7.42 -18.48 -4.40
C GLY A 199 -7.83 -17.80 -5.71
N ASN A 200 -8.05 -18.62 -6.73
CA ASN A 200 -8.46 -18.17 -8.06
C ASN A 200 -9.97 -18.30 -8.29
N SER A 201 -10.60 -19.34 -7.77
CA SER A 201 -12.04 -19.64 -7.92
C SER A 201 -12.82 -19.53 -6.62
N ILE A 202 -12.18 -19.81 -5.48
CA ILE A 202 -12.75 -19.65 -4.14
C ILE A 202 -11.88 -18.68 -3.38
N GLU A 203 -12.44 -17.54 -2.99
CA GLU A 203 -11.73 -16.51 -2.23
C GLU A 203 -11.65 -16.91 -0.77
N TYR A 204 -10.44 -17.13 -0.29
CA TYR A 204 -10.13 -17.28 1.12
C TYR A 204 -9.52 -16.00 1.66
N ILE A 205 -9.85 -15.67 2.89
CA ILE A 205 -9.28 -14.50 3.56
C ILE A 205 -8.29 -14.99 4.61
N CYS A 206 -7.04 -14.56 4.46
CA CYS A 206 -6.05 -14.70 5.51
C CYS A 206 -5.92 -13.35 6.23
N ALA A 207 -6.02 -13.38 7.55
CA ALA A 207 -5.85 -12.22 8.40
C ALA A 207 -4.75 -12.48 9.41
N ALA A 208 -3.91 -11.49 9.65
CA ALA A 208 -2.89 -11.55 10.68
C ALA A 208 -3.22 -10.55 11.80
N PHE A 209 -3.15 -11.04 13.02
CA PHE A 209 -3.43 -10.29 14.23
C PHE A 209 -2.13 -10.15 15.01
N SER A 210 -1.66 -8.93 15.20
CA SER A 210 -0.48 -8.65 16.02
C SER A 210 -0.69 -9.10 17.45
N ALA A 211 0.41 -9.35 18.18
CA ALA A 211 0.36 -9.66 19.59
C ALA A 211 -0.36 -8.53 20.38
N GLY A 212 -1.29 -8.91 21.22
CA GLY A 212 -2.01 -7.99 22.11
C GLY A 212 -1.32 -7.86 23.46
N LYS A 213 -1.84 -6.93 24.30
CA LYS A 213 -1.34 -6.69 25.66
C LYS A 213 -1.38 -7.94 26.54
N ASP A 214 -2.43 -8.79 26.31
CA ASP A 214 -2.69 -9.99 27.11
C ASP A 214 -2.16 -11.29 26.48
N LYS A 215 -1.62 -11.22 25.25
CA LYS A 215 -1.03 -12.36 24.55
C LYS A 215 0.29 -11.96 23.90
N GLU A 216 1.30 -12.72 24.26
CA GLU A 216 2.67 -12.49 23.76
C GLU A 216 2.84 -12.83 22.28
N GLN A 217 1.89 -13.52 21.67
CA GLN A 217 2.04 -14.08 20.31
C GLN A 217 1.00 -13.54 19.33
N ALA A 218 1.47 -13.29 18.11
CA ALA A 218 0.59 -12.98 16.99
C ALA A 218 -0.08 -14.24 16.44
N LEU A 219 -1.20 -14.05 15.74
CA LEU A 219 -2.00 -15.13 15.16
C LEU A 219 -2.26 -14.87 13.68
N VAL A 220 -2.12 -15.90 12.86
CA VAL A 220 -2.55 -15.89 11.46
C VAL A 220 -3.73 -16.84 11.30
N VAL A 221 -4.80 -16.34 10.74
CA VAL A 221 -6.05 -17.11 10.56
C VAL A 221 -6.41 -17.13 9.09
N ARG A 222 -6.74 -18.31 8.58
CA ARG A 222 -7.40 -18.46 7.28
C ARG A 222 -8.88 -18.78 7.50
N LEU A 223 -9.74 -17.94 6.93
CA LEU A 223 -11.19 -18.09 7.03
C LEU A 223 -11.75 -18.73 5.75
N ASP A 224 -12.74 -19.59 5.92
CA ASP A 224 -13.55 -20.09 4.82
C ASP A 224 -14.57 -19.02 4.35
N ASN A 225 -15.37 -19.34 3.35
CA ASN A 225 -16.37 -18.43 2.80
C ASN A 225 -17.54 -18.10 3.77
N LYS A 226 -17.65 -18.84 4.89
CA LYS A 226 -18.64 -18.63 5.95
C LYS A 226 -18.05 -17.94 7.18
N GLY A 227 -16.75 -17.58 7.14
CA GLY A 227 -16.04 -16.94 8.26
C GLY A 227 -15.58 -17.91 9.34
N LYS A 228 -15.65 -19.22 9.11
CA LYS A 228 -15.12 -20.21 10.03
C LYS A 228 -13.61 -20.38 9.80
N PRO A 229 -12.79 -20.41 10.87
CA PRO A 229 -11.36 -20.70 10.71
C PRO A 229 -11.14 -22.07 10.09
N TYR A 230 -10.41 -22.09 8.97
CA TYR A 230 -9.86 -23.29 8.38
C TYR A 230 -8.61 -23.74 9.14
N TYR A 231 -7.74 -22.76 9.44
CA TYR A 231 -6.63 -22.93 10.37
C TYR A 231 -6.41 -21.65 11.19
N MET A 232 -5.72 -21.82 12.31
CA MET A 232 -5.19 -20.73 13.14
C MET A 232 -3.75 -21.08 13.52
N THR A 233 -2.80 -20.28 13.01
CA THR A 233 -1.37 -20.49 13.23
C THR A 233 -0.84 -19.42 14.17
N THR A 234 -0.32 -19.84 15.31
CA THR A 234 0.37 -18.96 16.26
C THR A 234 1.79 -18.71 15.78
N ILE A 235 2.18 -17.43 15.71
CA ILE A 235 3.56 -17.03 15.40
C ILE A 235 4.39 -17.20 16.67
N PRO A 236 5.49 -17.97 16.63
CA PRO A 236 6.27 -18.29 17.84
C PRO A 236 6.99 -17.09 18.47
N ALA A 237 7.34 -16.07 17.68
CA ALA A 237 8.03 -14.89 18.18
C ALA A 237 7.17 -14.11 19.19
N LYS A 238 7.78 -13.73 20.31
CA LYS A 238 7.08 -12.97 21.37
C LYS A 238 6.86 -11.52 20.96
N GLN A 239 5.72 -10.97 21.41
CA GLN A 239 5.33 -9.58 21.15
C GLN A 239 5.44 -9.19 19.67
N PHE A 240 5.12 -10.14 18.79
CA PHE A 240 5.28 -9.97 17.36
C PHE A 240 4.24 -9.00 16.79
N VAL A 241 4.72 -7.89 16.25
CA VAL A 241 3.91 -6.91 15.53
C VAL A 241 3.98 -7.24 14.05
N VAL A 242 2.85 -7.59 13.47
CA VAL A 242 2.74 -7.86 12.03
C VAL A 242 2.83 -6.55 11.26
N THR A 243 3.71 -6.47 10.28
CA THR A 243 3.92 -5.29 9.44
C THR A 243 3.56 -5.54 7.97
N GLY A 244 3.42 -6.80 7.57
CA GLY A 244 2.98 -7.16 6.24
C GLY A 244 2.49 -8.59 6.14
N LEU A 245 1.52 -8.77 5.25
CA LEU A 245 0.94 -10.05 4.89
C LEU A 245 0.76 -10.11 3.38
N ASN A 246 1.20 -11.18 2.76
CA ASN A 246 1.01 -11.40 1.32
C ASN A 246 0.69 -12.85 1.02
N ALA A 247 -0.22 -13.06 0.07
CA ALA A 247 -0.57 -14.38 -0.41
C ALA A 247 0.34 -14.77 -1.58
N ASN A 248 0.92 -15.95 -1.52
CA ASN A 248 1.62 -16.55 -2.64
C ASN A 248 0.62 -17.34 -3.50
N ILE A 249 0.25 -16.78 -4.63
CA ILE A 249 -0.76 -17.38 -5.52
C ILE A 249 -0.31 -18.69 -6.18
N ASN A 250 0.99 -19.01 -6.18
CA ASN A 250 1.52 -20.18 -6.85
C ASN A 250 1.30 -21.46 -6.06
N ASP A 251 1.45 -21.39 -4.73
CA ASP A 251 1.35 -22.55 -3.85
C ASP A 251 0.29 -22.39 -2.75
N GLY A 252 -0.45 -21.28 -2.77
CA GLY A 252 -1.48 -20.99 -1.79
C GLY A 252 -0.97 -20.73 -0.38
N SER A 253 0.34 -20.55 -0.20
CA SER A 253 0.93 -20.19 1.08
C SER A 253 0.73 -18.71 1.40
N VAL A 254 0.93 -18.37 2.66
CA VAL A 254 0.91 -17.00 3.16
C VAL A 254 2.28 -16.63 3.69
N LEU A 255 2.73 -15.45 3.33
CA LEU A 255 3.94 -14.84 3.85
C LEU A 255 3.57 -13.75 4.85
N VAL A 256 4.16 -13.80 6.02
CA VAL A 256 3.95 -12.85 7.12
C VAL A 256 5.28 -12.27 7.50
N ILE A 257 5.39 -10.96 7.53
CA ILE A 257 6.54 -10.25 8.08
C ILE A 257 6.13 -9.44 9.29
N GLY A 258 7.08 -9.24 10.18
CA GLY A 258 6.87 -8.42 11.35
C GLY A 258 8.10 -8.34 12.23
N ASN A 259 7.93 -7.75 13.39
CA ASN A 259 9.01 -7.40 14.29
C ASN A 259 8.71 -7.87 15.71
N SER A 260 9.70 -8.45 16.34
CA SER A 260 9.69 -8.85 17.74
C SER A 260 10.83 -8.11 18.46
N PRO A 261 10.58 -7.57 19.65
CA PRO A 261 11.64 -6.93 20.43
C PRO A 261 12.79 -7.87 20.79
N THR A 262 12.50 -9.17 20.93
CA THR A 262 13.49 -10.20 21.31
C THR A 262 14.15 -10.86 20.12
N ASP A 263 13.42 -10.99 19.01
CA ASP A 263 13.88 -11.80 17.88
C ASP A 263 14.22 -10.95 16.65
N GLY A 264 13.82 -9.67 16.62
CA GLY A 264 14.09 -8.75 15.52
C GLY A 264 13.06 -8.83 14.40
N GLY A 265 13.49 -8.55 13.16
CA GLY A 265 12.64 -8.59 11.96
C GLY A 265 12.59 -9.97 11.33
N ILE A 266 11.42 -10.60 11.28
CA ILE A 266 11.27 -12.00 10.87
C ILE A 266 10.25 -12.13 9.73
N ILE A 267 10.52 -13.04 8.80
CA ILE A 267 9.57 -13.54 7.82
C ILE A 267 9.17 -14.99 8.13
N TYR A 268 7.87 -15.25 8.07
CA TYR A 268 7.29 -16.59 8.16
C TYR A 268 6.59 -16.95 6.86
N LYS A 269 6.71 -18.21 6.45
CA LYS A 269 5.87 -18.79 5.39
C LYS A 269 4.98 -19.88 6.00
N ILE A 270 3.67 -19.78 5.74
CA ILE A 270 2.65 -20.67 6.27
C ILE A 270 1.97 -21.37 5.09
N ARG A 271 1.91 -22.70 5.12
CA ARG A 271 1.23 -23.52 4.11
C ARG A 271 -0.28 -23.29 4.09
N PRO A 272 -0.96 -23.71 3.00
CA PRO A 272 -2.43 -23.67 2.95
C PRO A 272 -3.12 -24.42 4.10
N GLU A 273 -2.47 -25.41 4.70
CA GLU A 273 -2.96 -26.24 5.81
C GLU A 273 -2.71 -25.57 7.18
N GLY A 274 -1.85 -24.54 7.26
CA GLY A 274 -1.54 -23.80 8.46
C GLY A 274 -0.17 -24.06 9.08
N ASP A 275 0.61 -24.99 8.53
CA ASP A 275 1.95 -25.29 9.05
C ASP A 275 2.97 -24.22 8.66
N ILE A 276 3.85 -23.85 9.58
CA ILE A 276 4.99 -22.97 9.29
C ILE A 276 6.04 -23.77 8.49
N VAL A 277 6.28 -23.35 7.24
CA VAL A 277 7.29 -23.97 6.35
C VAL A 277 8.68 -23.53 6.76
N PHE A 278 8.83 -22.24 6.97
CA PHE A 278 10.07 -21.66 7.47
C PHE A 278 9.79 -20.39 8.30
N ALA A 279 10.74 -20.12 9.20
CA ALA A 279 10.88 -18.85 9.90
C ALA A 279 12.32 -18.37 9.66
N LYS A 280 12.49 -17.12 9.19
CA LYS A 280 13.82 -16.56 8.92
C LYS A 280 13.96 -15.19 9.53
N ASN A 281 14.94 -15.06 10.42
CA ASN A 281 15.34 -13.78 10.95
C ASN A 281 16.10 -13.01 9.87
N MET A 282 15.56 -11.85 9.48
CA MET A 282 16.12 -10.98 8.44
C MET A 282 16.92 -9.82 9.04
N ILE A 283 16.52 -9.35 10.22
CA ILE A 283 17.14 -8.24 10.92
C ILE A 283 17.32 -8.66 12.38
N PRO A 284 18.54 -8.91 12.85
CA PRO A 284 18.79 -9.30 14.24
C PRO A 284 18.29 -8.25 15.25
N ALA A 285 17.77 -8.69 16.39
CA ALA A 285 17.22 -7.81 17.44
C ALA A 285 18.24 -6.81 18.00
N ASN A 286 19.51 -7.17 18.01
CA ASN A 286 20.60 -6.31 18.49
C ASN A 286 20.99 -5.17 17.54
N GLN A 287 20.32 -5.04 16.40
CA GLN A 287 20.54 -3.98 15.39
C GLN A 287 19.67 -2.74 15.62
N GLY A 288 19.24 -2.48 16.84
CA GLY A 288 18.38 -1.35 17.19
C GLY A 288 16.90 -1.65 16.93
N ALA A 289 16.09 -0.61 16.68
CA ALA A 289 14.67 -0.79 16.36
C ALA A 289 14.51 -1.47 15.00
N ALA A 290 14.54 -2.80 14.98
CA ALA A 290 14.36 -3.59 13.77
C ALA A 290 12.95 -3.40 13.19
N MET A 291 12.87 -2.98 11.95
CA MET A 291 11.60 -2.75 11.23
C MET A 291 11.64 -3.45 9.87
N LEU A 292 11.22 -4.71 9.82
CA LEU A 292 10.94 -5.41 8.57
C LEU A 292 9.53 -5.04 8.13
N ASN A 293 9.39 -4.20 7.10
CA ASN A 293 8.15 -3.54 6.73
C ASN A 293 7.81 -3.56 5.23
N HIS A 294 8.66 -4.18 4.42
CA HIS A 294 8.45 -4.32 2.99
C HIS A 294 8.41 -5.79 2.60
N LEU A 295 7.36 -6.20 1.88
CA LEU A 295 7.17 -7.57 1.39
C LEU A 295 6.51 -7.53 0.01
N GLN A 296 7.13 -8.18 -0.97
CA GLN A 296 6.55 -8.43 -2.29
C GLN A 296 6.81 -9.87 -2.74
N VAL A 297 5.90 -10.42 -3.53
CA VAL A 297 5.99 -11.77 -4.07
C VAL A 297 5.78 -11.72 -5.58
N ALA A 298 6.72 -12.28 -6.33
CA ALA A 298 6.62 -12.40 -7.79
C ALA A 298 5.80 -13.63 -8.22
N ARG A 299 5.36 -13.64 -9.46
CA ARG A 299 4.67 -14.79 -10.06
C ARG A 299 5.54 -16.06 -10.14
N ASN A 300 6.87 -15.92 -10.18
CA ASN A 300 7.81 -17.04 -10.13
C ASN A 300 8.03 -17.59 -8.71
N GLY A 301 7.37 -17.02 -7.70
CA GLY A 301 7.49 -17.41 -6.29
C GLY A 301 8.64 -16.76 -5.54
N ASN A 302 9.48 -15.94 -6.18
CA ASN A 302 10.51 -15.18 -5.48
C ASN A 302 9.89 -14.15 -4.53
N ILE A 303 10.54 -13.98 -3.38
CA ILE A 303 10.07 -13.14 -2.28
C ILE A 303 11.10 -12.03 -2.06
N LEU A 304 10.70 -10.79 -2.21
CA LEU A 304 11.51 -9.62 -1.87
C LEU A 304 11.08 -9.06 -0.53
N VAL A 305 12.03 -8.91 0.37
CA VAL A 305 11.82 -8.31 1.68
C VAL A 305 12.78 -7.16 1.91
N GLY A 306 12.36 -6.18 2.67
CA GLY A 306 13.17 -5.03 3.04
C GLY A 306 12.77 -4.45 4.37
N GLY A 307 13.74 -3.83 5.04
CA GLY A 307 13.53 -3.21 6.33
C GLY A 307 14.75 -2.45 6.82
N SER A 308 14.69 -1.97 8.03
CA SER A 308 15.71 -1.10 8.63
C SER A 308 15.93 -1.44 10.09
N GLY A 309 17.14 -1.22 10.55
CA GLY A 309 17.57 -1.27 11.93
C GLY A 309 18.64 -0.22 12.13
N SER A 310 19.85 -0.60 12.59
CA SER A 310 21.03 0.26 12.57
C SER A 310 21.48 0.60 11.13
N GLN A 311 21.04 -0.20 10.17
CA GLN A 311 21.27 -0.07 8.73
C GLN A 311 20.06 -0.61 7.96
N GLY A 312 20.00 -0.41 6.65
CA GLY A 312 19.00 -1.04 5.79
C GLY A 312 19.35 -2.51 5.53
N TYR A 313 18.33 -3.36 5.53
CA TYR A 313 18.42 -4.80 5.23
C TYR A 313 17.45 -5.13 4.11
N TYR A 314 17.88 -5.90 3.13
CA TYR A 314 17.02 -6.38 2.06
C TYR A 314 17.49 -7.75 1.55
N ALA A 315 16.56 -8.57 1.10
CA ALA A 315 16.86 -9.87 0.51
C ALA A 315 15.84 -10.27 -0.55
N LEU A 316 16.35 -10.95 -1.58
CA LEU A 316 15.57 -11.72 -2.52
C LEU A 316 15.70 -13.20 -2.13
N LEU A 317 14.58 -13.83 -1.82
CA LEU A 317 14.50 -15.23 -1.41
C LEU A 317 13.78 -16.04 -2.48
N ARG A 318 14.12 -17.33 -2.59
CA ARG A 318 13.29 -18.32 -3.26
C ARG A 318 12.04 -18.62 -2.45
N ASN A 319 11.12 -19.33 -3.08
CA ASN A 319 9.88 -19.79 -2.45
C ASN A 319 10.09 -20.67 -1.21
N ASP A 320 11.21 -21.35 -1.10
CA ASP A 320 11.61 -22.17 0.05
C ASP A 320 12.32 -21.40 1.18
N GLY A 321 12.49 -20.07 1.02
CA GLY A 321 13.18 -19.21 1.96
C GLY A 321 14.68 -19.15 1.75
N THR A 322 15.28 -19.90 0.80
CA THR A 322 16.71 -19.81 0.48
C THR A 322 17.02 -18.44 -0.11
N ALA A 323 18.06 -17.77 0.42
CA ALA A 323 18.46 -16.48 -0.11
C ALA A 323 19.13 -16.63 -1.49
N LEU A 324 18.57 -15.94 -2.48
CA LEU A 324 19.22 -15.72 -3.77
C LEU A 324 20.21 -14.57 -3.67
N TYR A 325 19.81 -13.54 -2.91
CA TYR A 325 20.63 -12.38 -2.61
C TYR A 325 20.23 -11.80 -1.26
N SER A 326 21.20 -11.28 -0.52
CA SER A 326 20.97 -10.47 0.66
C SER A 326 22.01 -9.36 0.74
N GLY A 327 21.59 -8.19 1.14
CA GLY A 327 22.44 -7.02 1.23
C GLY A 327 22.06 -6.12 2.39
N THR A 328 23.01 -5.25 2.70
CA THR A 328 22.84 -4.18 3.69
C THR A 328 23.26 -2.86 3.07
N SER A 329 22.75 -1.76 3.60
CA SER A 329 23.10 -0.40 3.20
C SER A 329 23.31 0.48 4.43
N LYS A 330 24.11 1.54 4.32
CA LYS A 330 24.24 2.54 5.38
C LYS A 330 22.93 3.26 5.66
N GLY A 331 22.07 3.40 4.65
CA GLY A 331 20.79 4.05 4.76
C GLY A 331 19.64 3.06 4.98
N ASN A 332 18.53 3.56 5.47
CA ASN A 332 17.30 2.77 5.63
C ASN A 332 16.71 2.38 4.28
N VAL A 333 16.12 1.18 4.19
CA VAL A 333 15.29 0.81 3.04
C VAL A 333 14.06 1.72 3.02
N ARG A 334 13.83 2.38 1.90
CA ARG A 334 12.70 3.31 1.69
C ARG A 334 11.60 2.70 0.86
N GLY A 335 11.97 1.83 -0.05
CA GLY A 335 11.01 1.14 -0.89
C GLY A 335 11.61 -0.10 -1.52
N ILE A 336 10.74 -1.01 -1.88
CA ILE A 336 11.05 -2.16 -2.71
C ILE A 336 10.05 -2.21 -3.87
N GLY A 337 10.49 -2.68 -5.02
CA GLY A 337 9.66 -2.92 -6.19
C GLY A 337 10.08 -4.22 -6.87
N MET A 338 9.11 -4.92 -7.43
CA MET A 338 9.37 -6.14 -8.17
C MET A 338 8.54 -6.14 -9.45
N ASN A 339 9.16 -6.48 -10.56
CA ASN A 339 8.43 -6.77 -11.78
C ASN A 339 7.65 -8.07 -11.58
N PRO A 340 6.30 -8.04 -11.58
CA PRO A 340 5.51 -9.23 -11.26
C PRO A 340 5.65 -10.33 -12.32
N ALA A 341 6.02 -10.00 -13.56
CA ALA A 341 6.16 -10.94 -14.65
C ALA A 341 7.52 -11.66 -14.65
N THR A 342 8.61 -10.91 -14.44
CA THR A 342 9.97 -11.42 -14.53
C THR A 342 10.58 -11.76 -13.18
N GLY A 343 10.12 -11.13 -12.10
CA GLY A 343 10.69 -11.25 -10.75
C GLY A 343 11.95 -10.39 -10.54
N GLU A 344 12.31 -9.54 -11.50
CA GLU A 344 13.33 -8.52 -11.31
C GLU A 344 12.95 -7.59 -10.17
N SER A 345 13.91 -7.32 -9.31
CA SER A 345 13.68 -6.61 -8.05
C SER A 345 14.47 -5.32 -7.99
N VAL A 346 13.90 -4.32 -7.37
CA VAL A 346 14.55 -3.03 -7.11
C VAL A 346 14.37 -2.67 -5.65
N VAL A 347 15.45 -2.18 -5.04
CA VAL A 347 15.47 -1.69 -3.66
C VAL A 347 15.99 -0.27 -3.66
N THR A 348 15.31 0.64 -2.97
CA THR A 348 15.82 1.98 -2.69
C THR A 348 16.18 2.12 -1.22
N THR A 349 17.29 2.79 -0.97
CA THR A 349 17.74 3.11 0.38
C THR A 349 18.06 4.60 0.47
N TYR A 350 18.07 5.13 1.70
CA TYR A 350 18.44 6.52 1.94
C TYR A 350 19.21 6.69 3.25
N ASP A 351 20.42 7.22 3.15
CA ASP A 351 21.26 7.60 4.28
C ASP A 351 20.96 9.06 4.66
N MET A 352 20.34 9.26 5.81
CA MET A 352 20.00 10.59 6.30
C MET A 352 21.25 11.41 6.68
N SER A 353 22.31 10.78 7.13
CA SER A 353 23.55 11.46 7.53
C SER A 353 24.30 11.99 6.32
N GLY A 354 24.38 11.20 5.26
CA GLY A 354 25.02 11.58 4.00
C GLY A 354 24.08 12.27 2.99
N ARG A 355 22.77 12.32 3.27
CA ARG A 355 21.73 12.82 2.36
C ARG A 355 21.80 12.19 0.97
N ARG A 356 22.14 10.91 0.94
CA ARG A 356 22.31 10.14 -0.30
C ARG A 356 21.42 8.93 -0.31
N GLY A 357 20.73 8.73 -1.43
CA GLY A 357 20.01 7.52 -1.74
C GLY A 357 20.84 6.58 -2.61
N THR A 358 20.40 5.35 -2.66
CA THR A 358 20.93 4.34 -3.59
C THR A 358 19.76 3.52 -4.10
N PHE A 359 19.76 3.12 -5.36
CA PHE A 359 18.87 2.08 -5.83
C PHE A 359 19.67 0.94 -6.46
N ILE A 360 19.20 -0.26 -6.22
CA ILE A 360 19.87 -1.50 -6.59
C ILE A 360 18.88 -2.32 -7.37
N ARG A 361 19.27 -2.77 -8.57
CA ARG A 361 18.48 -3.72 -9.36
C ARG A 361 19.08 -5.11 -9.23
N ILE A 362 18.22 -6.08 -8.94
CA ILE A 362 18.57 -7.47 -8.68
C ILE A 362 17.83 -8.34 -9.67
N HIS A 363 18.60 -9.10 -10.47
CA HIS A 363 18.06 -10.12 -11.37
C HIS A 363 17.34 -11.22 -10.58
N PRO A 364 16.32 -11.92 -11.14
CA PRO A 364 15.60 -13.00 -10.46
C PRO A 364 16.48 -14.13 -9.94
N THR A 365 17.69 -14.30 -10.48
CA THR A 365 18.69 -15.28 -9.98
C THR A 365 19.49 -14.80 -8.78
N GLY A 366 19.29 -13.55 -8.34
CA GLY A 366 20.03 -12.92 -7.23
C GLY A 366 21.28 -12.14 -7.66
N LYS A 367 21.61 -12.08 -8.97
CA LYS A 367 22.74 -11.26 -9.44
C LYS A 367 22.35 -9.78 -9.40
N VAL A 368 23.20 -8.94 -8.80
CA VAL A 368 23.08 -7.49 -8.91
C VAL A 368 23.41 -7.07 -10.34
N GLU A 369 22.46 -6.45 -11.02
CA GLU A 369 22.65 -5.95 -12.38
C GLU A 369 23.35 -4.60 -12.37
N PHE A 370 22.87 -3.73 -11.50
CA PHE A 370 23.50 -2.44 -11.26
C PHE A 370 23.11 -1.87 -9.88
N GLU A 371 23.97 -0.97 -9.41
CA GLU A 371 23.75 -0.10 -8.28
C GLU A 371 24.00 1.34 -8.72
N ARG A 372 23.12 2.26 -8.34
CA ARG A 372 23.21 3.68 -8.69
C ARG A 372 22.99 4.55 -7.48
N SER A 373 23.82 5.57 -7.34
CA SER A 373 23.56 6.64 -6.38
C SER A 373 22.37 7.47 -6.82
N LEU A 374 21.55 7.84 -5.87
CA LEU A 374 20.43 8.76 -6.03
C LEU A 374 20.71 10.03 -5.23
N ASP A 375 20.48 11.17 -5.87
CA ASP A 375 20.44 12.44 -5.16
C ASP A 375 18.99 12.68 -4.74
N GLY A 376 18.66 12.40 -3.46
CA GLY A 376 17.33 12.55 -2.90
C GLY A 376 16.78 11.32 -2.18
N ASN A 377 15.69 11.54 -1.46
CA ASN A 377 14.99 10.52 -0.67
C ASN A 377 13.74 10.04 -1.41
N PHE A 378 13.86 8.93 -2.13
CA PHE A 378 12.75 8.31 -2.86
C PHE A 378 12.07 7.26 -2.00
N ASP A 379 10.83 7.51 -1.60
CA ASP A 379 10.05 6.70 -0.65
C ASP A 379 8.96 5.84 -1.31
N LYS A 380 8.72 6.06 -2.61
CA LYS A 380 7.81 5.24 -3.41
C LYS A 380 8.47 4.81 -4.70
N MET A 381 8.14 3.59 -5.14
CA MET A 381 8.60 3.11 -6.44
C MET A 381 7.58 2.21 -7.11
N LYS A 382 7.68 2.14 -8.43
CA LYS A 382 6.96 1.20 -9.28
C LYS A 382 7.92 0.65 -10.33
N VAL A 383 7.93 -0.67 -10.48
CA VAL A 383 8.60 -1.34 -11.63
C VAL A 383 7.52 -1.68 -12.63
N THR A 384 7.66 -1.21 -13.87
CA THR A 384 6.71 -1.48 -14.95
C THR A 384 6.89 -2.89 -15.50
N ASN A 385 5.93 -3.37 -16.30
CA ASN A 385 6.05 -4.66 -16.98
C ASN A 385 7.22 -4.69 -17.99
N SER A 386 7.61 -3.54 -18.55
CA SER A 386 8.76 -3.36 -19.41
C SER A 386 10.10 -3.26 -18.66
N GLY A 387 10.06 -3.26 -17.32
CA GLY A 387 11.23 -3.18 -16.46
C GLY A 387 11.73 -1.76 -16.21
N GLU A 388 11.02 -0.73 -16.65
CA GLU A 388 11.31 0.66 -16.30
C GLU A 388 11.06 0.89 -14.81
N ILE A 389 11.81 1.79 -14.19
CA ILE A 389 11.77 2.06 -12.77
C ILE A 389 11.35 3.50 -12.54
N LEU A 390 10.18 3.69 -11.97
CA LEU A 390 9.66 4.98 -11.54
C LEU A 390 9.91 5.17 -10.04
N LEU A 391 10.59 6.23 -9.67
CA LEU A 391 10.89 6.61 -8.30
C LEU A 391 10.20 7.94 -7.96
N LEU A 392 9.56 8.00 -6.80
CA LEU A 392 8.87 9.17 -6.30
C LEU A 392 9.44 9.58 -4.95
N SER A 393 9.75 10.86 -4.79
CA SER A 393 10.11 11.46 -3.52
C SER A 393 8.98 12.35 -3.02
N SER A 394 8.28 11.90 -1.98
CA SER A 394 7.25 12.74 -1.34
C SER A 394 7.87 13.95 -0.65
N SER A 395 9.01 13.79 0.02
CA SER A 395 9.66 14.85 0.78
C SER A 395 10.21 16.00 -0.09
N GLU A 396 10.51 15.72 -1.38
CA GLU A 396 11.07 16.68 -2.31
C GLU A 396 10.11 17.04 -3.45
N GLY A 397 9.00 16.30 -3.60
CA GLY A 397 8.11 16.44 -4.74
C GLY A 397 8.84 16.19 -6.06
N ARG A 398 9.59 15.10 -6.12
CA ARG A 398 10.48 14.76 -7.23
C ARG A 398 10.10 13.44 -7.85
N VAL A 399 10.18 13.38 -9.16
CA VAL A 399 9.95 12.19 -9.97
C VAL A 399 11.20 11.87 -10.74
N CYS A 400 11.65 10.63 -10.68
CA CYS A 400 12.79 10.14 -11.44
C CYS A 400 12.42 8.83 -12.12
N MET A 401 12.75 8.68 -13.39
CA MET A 401 12.51 7.47 -14.16
C MET A 401 13.81 6.95 -14.74
N PHE A 402 13.98 5.64 -14.66
CA PHE A 402 15.09 4.91 -15.22
C PHE A 402 14.56 3.88 -16.22
N SER A 403 15.30 3.68 -17.29
CA SER A 403 15.06 2.60 -18.25
C SER A 403 15.26 1.24 -17.59
N SER A 404 14.87 0.19 -18.29
CA SER A 404 15.16 -1.20 -17.90
C SER A 404 16.66 -1.51 -17.80
N THR A 405 17.54 -0.71 -18.42
CA THR A 405 19.00 -0.83 -18.35
C THR A 405 19.62 0.02 -17.24
N GLY A 406 18.82 0.79 -16.51
CA GLY A 406 19.26 1.66 -15.42
C GLY A 406 19.81 3.01 -15.87
N GLU A 407 19.55 3.40 -17.11
CA GLU A 407 19.82 4.76 -17.58
C GLU A 407 18.73 5.71 -17.15
N LYS A 408 19.13 6.87 -16.64
CA LYS A 408 18.18 7.88 -16.21
C LYS A 408 17.52 8.53 -17.43
N GLU A 409 16.21 8.35 -17.55
CA GLU A 409 15.42 8.91 -18.66
C GLU A 409 14.96 10.33 -18.35
N PHE A 410 14.46 10.56 -17.14
CA PHE A 410 14.17 11.90 -16.68
C PHE A 410 14.28 12.02 -15.15
N ASP A 411 14.37 13.28 -14.70
CA ASP A 411 14.51 13.64 -13.30
C ASP A 411 14.01 15.08 -13.14
N ARG A 412 12.92 15.29 -12.44
CA ARG A 412 12.33 16.61 -12.29
C ARG A 412 11.55 16.79 -10.98
N TYR A 413 11.36 18.02 -10.60
CA TYR A 413 10.39 18.38 -9.56
C TYR A 413 8.97 18.45 -10.13
N VAL A 414 7.98 18.15 -9.30
CA VAL A 414 6.57 18.14 -9.67
C VAL A 414 6.10 19.52 -10.11
N THR A 415 6.53 20.57 -9.41
CA THR A 415 6.18 21.96 -9.71
C THR A 415 7.41 22.87 -9.59
N ASP A 416 7.44 23.92 -10.41
CA ASP A 416 8.37 25.07 -10.33
C ASP A 416 9.87 24.72 -10.38
N ASN A 417 10.24 23.53 -10.85
CA ASN A 417 11.63 23.05 -10.92
C ASN A 417 12.45 23.24 -9.63
N LYS A 418 11.78 23.17 -8.46
CA LYS A 418 12.41 23.27 -7.14
C LYS A 418 11.79 22.31 -6.14
N PRO A 419 12.53 21.91 -5.10
CA PRO A 419 12.02 21.04 -4.06
C PRO A 419 10.77 21.62 -3.39
N THR A 420 9.72 20.83 -3.35
CA THR A 420 8.47 21.15 -2.65
C THR A 420 8.02 19.92 -1.89
N ALA A 421 7.91 20.02 -0.57
CA ALA A 421 7.51 18.89 0.24
C ALA A 421 6.03 18.55 0.04
N TYR A 422 5.78 17.29 -0.23
CA TYR A 422 4.46 16.66 -0.27
C TYR A 422 4.35 15.65 0.87
N ARG A 423 3.14 15.42 1.36
CA ARG A 423 2.90 14.45 2.44
C ARG A 423 2.94 13.02 1.94
N GLN A 424 2.44 12.80 0.74
CA GLN A 424 2.33 11.48 0.12
C GLN A 424 2.36 11.59 -1.40
N ALA A 425 2.77 10.51 -2.03
CA ALA A 425 2.69 10.31 -3.48
C ALA A 425 1.98 8.98 -3.78
N TYR A 426 1.20 8.97 -4.86
CA TYR A 426 0.43 7.82 -5.30
C TYR A 426 0.64 7.60 -6.80
N THR A 427 0.41 6.38 -7.25
CA THR A 427 0.35 6.03 -8.67
C THR A 427 -1.02 5.47 -8.98
N SER A 428 -1.71 6.01 -9.98
CA SER A 428 -2.98 5.46 -10.45
C SER A 428 -2.78 4.14 -11.21
N SER A 429 -3.87 3.45 -11.51
CA SER A 429 -3.85 2.24 -12.36
C SER A 429 -3.40 2.53 -13.78
N SER A 430 -3.71 3.71 -14.32
CA SER A 430 -3.26 4.19 -15.65
C SER A 430 -1.77 4.59 -15.69
N GLY A 431 -1.14 4.76 -14.52
CA GLY A 431 0.26 5.18 -14.41
C GLY A 431 0.45 6.67 -14.11
N GLU A 432 -0.63 7.43 -13.99
CA GLU A 432 -0.56 8.83 -13.58
C GLU A 432 -0.09 8.96 -12.12
N LEU A 433 0.51 10.08 -11.80
CA LEU A 433 1.08 10.35 -10.48
C LEU A 433 0.28 11.43 -9.76
N LEU A 434 0.02 11.20 -8.50
CA LEU A 434 -0.66 12.13 -7.61
C LEU A 434 0.24 12.50 -6.44
N PHE A 435 0.42 13.78 -6.19
CA PHE A 435 1.18 14.32 -5.08
C PHE A 435 0.29 15.13 -4.15
N LEU A 436 0.16 14.67 -2.92
CA LEU A 436 -0.60 15.33 -1.88
C LEU A 436 0.30 16.30 -1.10
N GLY A 437 0.07 17.59 -1.28
CA GLY A 437 0.77 18.68 -0.60
C GLY A 437 0.13 19.09 0.72
N MET A 438 0.70 20.14 1.33
CA MET A 438 0.13 20.78 2.50
C MET A 438 -1.08 21.63 2.13
N GLY A 439 -1.99 21.89 3.09
CA GLY A 439 -3.13 22.78 2.90
C GLY A 439 -4.16 22.31 1.87
N GLY A 440 -4.24 20.99 1.60
CA GLY A 440 -5.21 20.45 0.65
C GLY A 440 -4.80 20.53 -0.83
N ARG A 441 -3.53 20.87 -1.10
CA ARG A 441 -2.99 20.89 -2.48
C ARG A 441 -2.85 19.46 -3.01
N LEU A 442 -3.36 19.24 -4.21
CA LEU A 442 -3.17 17.99 -4.97
C LEU A 442 -2.62 18.34 -6.35
N VAL A 443 -1.53 17.70 -6.72
CA VAL A 443 -0.92 17.84 -8.06
C VAL A 443 -0.99 16.49 -8.75
N LYS A 444 -1.47 16.49 -9.99
CA LYS A 444 -1.54 15.32 -10.86
C LYS A 444 -0.64 15.50 -12.05
N LEU A 445 0.15 14.46 -12.33
CA LEU A 445 0.99 14.33 -13.53
C LEU A 445 0.46 13.16 -14.36
N GLY A 446 0.39 13.33 -15.68
CA GLY A 446 -0.10 12.32 -16.60
C GLY A 446 0.78 12.15 -17.82
#